data_655dce31f52528cc2a7ff8a2b6d249ef
#
_entry.id   655dce31f52528cc2a7ff8a2b6d249ef
#
_cell.length_a   1.000
_cell.length_b   1.000
_cell.length_c   1.000
_cell.angle_alpha   90.00
_cell.angle_beta   90.00
_cell.angle_gamma   90.00
#
_symmetry.space_group_name_H-M   'P 1'
#
loop_
_entity.id
_entity.type
_entity.pdbx_description
1 polymer ?
#
loop_
_entity_poly.entity_id
_entity_poly.type
_entity_poly.pdbx_seq_one_letter_code
_entity_poly.pdbx_strand_id
1 'polypeptide(L)'
;KYLRWYNVDLPETMKIRSQFLTETDLVYQIAKSAMDDSYIDDIDYHGKNILVIIEGLTMYLYEKDIRKMFSIIDKSFQKVTVMVETMSPFVVKHMKEKSIEGSNAKFTWGVKNRKELQRIIPAFSVRQEVSLVEGMKELMPVYCVIGKIPAVRNISNKIIVLEKRGRY
;
A
#
# COMPACT_ATOMS: atom_id res chain seq x y z
N LYS A 1 19.53 3.58 2.80
CA LYS A 1 19.77 4.78 1.97
C LYS A 1 19.13 4.55 0.62
N TYR A 2 18.19 5.43 0.18
CA TYR A 2 17.61 5.42 -1.16
C TYR A 2 18.43 6.33 -2.10
N LEU A 3 18.33 6.06 -3.41
CA LEU A 3 18.94 6.90 -4.44
C LEU A 3 17.98 8.03 -4.84
N ARG A 4 16.70 7.69 -5.01
CA ARG A 4 15.61 8.60 -5.34
C ARG A 4 14.33 8.14 -4.67
N TRP A 5 13.44 9.07 -4.38
CA TRP A 5 12.13 8.86 -3.79
C TRP A 5 11.07 9.54 -4.67
N TYR A 6 10.07 8.79 -5.07
CA TYR A 6 8.97 9.27 -5.88
C TYR A 6 7.67 9.14 -5.11
N ASN A 7 6.95 10.24 -4.93
CA ASN A 7 5.60 10.24 -4.39
C ASN A 7 4.62 10.30 -5.56
N VAL A 8 3.76 9.30 -5.67
CA VAL A 8 2.71 9.22 -6.70
C VAL A 8 1.37 9.36 -6.01
N ASP A 9 0.59 10.37 -6.39
CA ASP A 9 -0.74 10.60 -5.85
C ASP A 9 -1.59 11.41 -6.85
N LEU A 10 -2.89 11.49 -6.61
CA LEU A 10 -3.81 12.25 -7.47
C LEU A 10 -3.40 13.73 -7.54
N PRO A 11 -3.67 14.41 -8.67
CA PRO A 11 -3.28 15.81 -8.87
C PRO A 11 -3.78 16.76 -7.77
N GLU A 12 -5.00 16.54 -7.28
CA GLU A 12 -5.59 17.33 -6.19
C GLU A 12 -4.83 17.17 -4.89
N THR A 13 -4.45 15.94 -4.55
CA THR A 13 -3.64 15.63 -3.37
C THR A 13 -2.24 16.22 -3.49
N MET A 14 -1.61 16.07 -4.66
CA MET A 14 -0.27 16.63 -4.92
C MET A 14 -0.26 18.15 -4.84
N LYS A 15 -1.31 18.82 -5.30
CA LYS A 15 -1.45 20.28 -5.17
C LYS A 15 -1.46 20.74 -3.71
N ILE A 16 -2.07 19.97 -2.82
CA ILE A 16 -2.06 20.25 -1.37
C ILE A 16 -0.71 19.92 -0.79
N ARG A 17 -0.16 18.75 -1.13
CA ARG A 17 1.13 18.25 -0.64
C ARG A 17 2.28 19.19 -0.96
N SER A 18 2.32 19.78 -2.16
CA SER A 18 3.37 20.71 -2.59
C SER A 18 3.42 22.03 -1.78
N GLN A 19 2.37 22.35 -1.03
CA GLN A 19 2.37 23.51 -0.13
C GLN A 19 3.18 23.25 1.16
N PHE A 20 3.39 21.98 1.52
CA PHE A 20 4.06 21.58 2.75
C PHE A 20 5.39 20.84 2.51
N LEU A 21 5.50 20.17 1.36
CA LEU A 21 6.64 19.34 1.00
C LEU A 21 7.18 19.75 -0.36
N THR A 22 8.38 20.30 -0.36
CA THR A 22 9.07 20.69 -1.59
C THR A 22 9.84 19.52 -2.18
N GLU A 23 10.00 19.50 -3.50
CA GLU A 23 10.91 18.62 -4.19
C GLU A 23 12.36 18.96 -3.83
N THR A 24 13.19 17.93 -3.88
CA THR A 24 14.64 18.04 -3.69
C THR A 24 15.33 17.24 -4.79
N ASP A 25 16.67 17.30 -4.85
CA ASP A 25 17.44 16.50 -5.80
C ASP A 25 17.20 14.99 -5.72
N LEU A 26 16.57 14.52 -4.63
CA LEU A 26 16.30 13.09 -4.38
C LEU A 26 14.81 12.78 -4.21
N VAL A 27 13.95 13.77 -4.08
CA VAL A 27 12.50 13.59 -3.78
C VAL A 27 11.67 14.28 -4.85
N TYR A 28 10.85 13.51 -5.55
CA TYR A 28 10.05 13.94 -6.69
C TYR A 28 8.55 13.74 -6.39
N GLN A 29 7.72 14.59 -6.99
CA GLN A 29 6.26 14.54 -6.89
C GLN A 29 5.67 14.20 -8.26
N ILE A 30 4.88 13.15 -8.35
CA ILE A 30 4.21 12.72 -9.59
C ILE A 30 2.70 12.83 -9.38
N ALA A 31 2.07 13.79 -10.03
CA ALA A 31 0.65 14.08 -9.92
C ALA A 31 -0.16 13.20 -10.89
N LYS A 32 -0.17 11.88 -10.66
CA LYS A 32 -0.86 10.88 -11.49
C LYS A 32 -1.49 9.80 -10.62
N SER A 33 -2.55 9.19 -11.13
CA SER A 33 -3.17 8.04 -10.46
C SER A 33 -2.24 6.82 -10.48
N ALA A 34 -2.23 6.03 -9.41
CA ALA A 34 -1.55 4.73 -9.38
C ALA A 34 -2.14 3.70 -10.39
N MET A 35 -3.31 3.99 -10.97
CA MET A 35 -3.94 3.22 -12.04
C MET A 35 -3.65 3.78 -13.46
N ASP A 36 -2.85 4.82 -13.58
CA ASP A 36 -2.36 5.38 -14.84
C ASP A 36 -0.90 5.00 -15.03
N ASP A 37 -0.62 4.08 -15.97
CA ASP A 37 0.73 3.54 -16.19
C ASP A 37 1.74 4.59 -16.67
N SER A 38 1.28 5.74 -17.14
CA SER A 38 2.15 6.84 -17.57
C SER A 38 3.01 7.44 -16.44
N TYR A 39 2.69 7.18 -15.15
CA TYR A 39 3.56 7.61 -14.06
C TYR A 39 4.95 6.93 -14.10
N ILE A 40 5.04 5.77 -14.75
CA ILE A 40 6.28 5.01 -14.88
C ILE A 40 7.33 5.79 -15.72
N ASP A 41 6.87 6.56 -16.71
CA ASP A 41 7.74 7.34 -17.57
C ASP A 41 8.47 8.48 -16.80
N ASP A 42 7.90 8.89 -15.67
CA ASP A 42 8.48 9.92 -14.79
C ASP A 42 9.49 9.33 -13.78
N ILE A 43 9.64 7.99 -13.72
CA ILE A 43 10.52 7.30 -12.77
C ILE A 43 11.82 6.86 -13.44
N ASP A 44 12.94 7.39 -13.00
CA ASP A 44 14.27 6.89 -13.39
C ASP A 44 14.67 5.68 -12.53
N TYR A 45 14.45 4.47 -13.06
CA TYR A 45 14.67 3.20 -12.32
C TYR A 45 15.67 2.24 -12.98
N HIS A 46 16.27 2.58 -14.10
CA HIS A 46 17.07 1.71 -14.94
C HIS A 46 17.97 0.74 -14.18
N GLY A 47 17.61 -0.56 -14.22
CA GLY A 47 18.36 -1.64 -13.59
C GLY A 47 18.46 -1.61 -12.06
N LYS A 48 17.71 -0.72 -11.39
CA LYS A 48 17.73 -0.53 -9.94
C LYS A 48 16.78 -1.51 -9.24
N ASN A 49 17.05 -1.79 -7.97
CA ASN A 49 16.08 -2.43 -7.10
C ASN A 49 15.02 -1.39 -6.68
N ILE A 50 13.76 -1.72 -6.90
CA ILE A 50 12.64 -0.84 -6.59
C ILE A 50 11.95 -1.31 -5.31
N LEU A 51 11.68 -0.37 -4.42
CA LEU A 51 10.76 -0.54 -3.30
C LEU A 51 9.52 0.32 -3.56
N VAL A 52 8.36 -0.32 -3.65
CA VAL A 52 7.06 0.35 -3.72
C VAL A 52 6.41 0.26 -2.35
N ILE A 53 5.96 1.38 -1.81
CA ILE A 53 5.21 1.45 -0.55
C ILE A 53 3.80 1.92 -0.86
N ILE A 54 2.80 1.12 -0.49
CA ILE A 54 1.37 1.39 -0.69
C ILE A 54 0.72 1.41 0.70
N GLU A 55 0.52 2.60 1.22
CA GLU A 55 -0.04 2.85 2.54
C GLU A 55 -1.29 3.72 2.42
N GLY A 56 -2.34 3.41 3.22
CA GLY A 56 -3.57 4.19 3.26
C GLY A 56 -4.39 4.23 1.97
N LEU A 57 -4.14 3.35 1.00
CA LEU A 57 -4.75 3.41 -0.33
C LEU A 57 -5.69 2.24 -0.63
N THR A 58 -5.25 1.02 -0.39
CA THR A 58 -5.92 -0.18 -0.93
C THR A 58 -7.36 -0.34 -0.46
N MET A 59 -7.67 0.11 0.76
CA MET A 59 -9.02 0.03 1.33
C MET A 59 -10.07 0.87 0.59
N TYR A 60 -9.66 1.87 -0.19
CA TYR A 60 -10.55 2.75 -0.97
C TYR A 60 -10.71 2.30 -2.42
N LEU A 61 -10.00 1.27 -2.86
CA LEU A 61 -10.00 0.76 -4.22
C LEU A 61 -10.94 -0.45 -4.35
N TYR A 62 -11.37 -0.75 -5.57
CA TYR A 62 -12.01 -2.04 -5.89
C TYR A 62 -10.95 -3.07 -6.29
N GLU A 63 -11.29 -4.36 -6.22
CA GLU A 63 -10.35 -5.43 -6.59
C GLU A 63 -9.79 -5.28 -8.01
N LYS A 64 -10.60 -4.80 -8.96
CA LYS A 64 -10.15 -4.51 -10.33
C LYS A 64 -9.01 -3.48 -10.36
N ASP A 65 -9.06 -2.46 -9.50
CA ASP A 65 -8.06 -1.40 -9.41
C ASP A 65 -6.78 -1.93 -8.76
N ILE A 66 -6.91 -2.77 -7.73
CA ILE A 66 -5.79 -3.50 -7.13
C ILE A 66 -5.06 -4.34 -8.19
N ARG A 67 -5.83 -5.13 -8.98
CA ARG A 67 -5.25 -5.93 -10.07
C ARG A 67 -4.56 -5.07 -11.11
N LYS A 68 -5.15 -3.94 -11.49
CA LYS A 68 -4.57 -3.00 -12.46
C LYS A 68 -3.26 -2.41 -11.94
N MET A 69 -3.27 -1.87 -10.74
CA MET A 69 -2.08 -1.28 -10.10
C MET A 69 -0.92 -2.29 -10.02
N PHE A 70 -1.19 -3.49 -9.51
CA PHE A 70 -0.15 -4.53 -9.43
C PHE A 70 0.29 -5.05 -10.82
N SER A 71 -0.58 -5.04 -11.84
CA SER A 71 -0.20 -5.35 -13.21
C SER A 71 0.75 -4.31 -13.80
N ILE A 72 0.55 -3.03 -13.49
CA ILE A 72 1.46 -1.95 -13.90
C ILE A 72 2.83 -2.18 -13.26
N ILE A 73 2.89 -2.39 -11.95
CA ILE A 73 4.14 -2.66 -11.21
C ILE A 73 4.87 -3.89 -11.77
N ASP A 74 4.13 -5.00 -12.04
CA ASP A 74 4.72 -6.22 -12.60
C ASP A 74 5.31 -6.00 -14.00
N LYS A 75 4.62 -5.27 -14.85
CA LYS A 75 5.08 -5.01 -16.22
C LYS A 75 6.28 -4.08 -16.26
N SER A 76 6.31 -3.08 -15.39
CA SER A 76 7.29 -2.00 -15.44
C SER A 76 8.61 -2.34 -14.76
N PHE A 77 8.59 -3.07 -13.65
CA PHE A 77 9.79 -3.32 -12.86
C PHE A 77 10.22 -4.79 -12.91
N GLN A 78 11.47 -5.05 -13.23
CA GLN A 78 12.03 -6.42 -13.22
C GLN A 78 12.29 -6.92 -11.80
N LYS A 79 12.87 -6.06 -10.94
CA LYS A 79 13.16 -6.36 -9.53
C LYS A 79 12.42 -5.36 -8.66
N VAL A 80 11.36 -5.82 -8.01
CA VAL A 80 10.54 -4.98 -7.15
C VAL A 80 10.13 -5.72 -5.89
N THR A 81 10.27 -5.01 -4.78
CA THR A 81 9.66 -5.36 -3.49
C THR A 81 8.50 -4.39 -3.27
N VAL A 82 7.34 -4.90 -2.88
CA VAL A 82 6.16 -4.08 -2.56
C VAL A 82 5.81 -4.27 -1.10
N MET A 83 5.73 -3.19 -0.36
CA MET A 83 5.12 -3.14 0.97
C MET A 83 3.72 -2.57 0.82
N VAL A 84 2.70 -3.37 1.11
CA VAL A 84 1.31 -2.95 0.95
C VAL A 84 0.55 -3.09 2.26
N GLU A 85 -0.12 -2.01 2.64
CA GLU A 85 -1.10 -2.07 3.72
C GLU A 85 -2.41 -2.66 3.18
N THR A 86 -2.97 -3.58 3.96
CA THR A 86 -4.24 -4.22 3.67
C THR A 86 -5.16 -4.17 4.89
N MET A 87 -6.45 -4.03 4.64
CA MET A 87 -7.50 -4.02 5.66
C MET A 87 -8.22 -5.37 5.68
N SER A 88 -8.71 -5.78 6.85
CA SER A 88 -9.54 -6.99 6.92
C SER A 88 -10.97 -6.70 6.40
N PRO A 89 -11.64 -7.69 5.77
CA PRO A 89 -13.02 -7.52 5.33
C PRO A 89 -14.00 -7.21 6.47
N PHE A 90 -13.69 -7.63 7.69
CA PHE A 90 -14.48 -7.29 8.87
C PHE A 90 -14.46 -5.78 9.13
N VAL A 91 -13.27 -5.16 9.11
CA VAL A 91 -13.11 -3.72 9.31
C VAL A 91 -13.80 -2.94 8.19
N VAL A 92 -13.58 -3.34 6.93
CA VAL A 92 -14.26 -2.72 5.76
C VAL A 92 -15.78 -2.70 5.93
N LYS A 93 -16.36 -3.77 6.46
CA LYS A 93 -17.82 -3.90 6.60
C LYS A 93 -18.40 -3.20 7.82
N HIS A 94 -17.67 -3.15 8.93
CA HIS A 94 -18.26 -2.78 10.23
C HIS A 94 -17.68 -1.50 10.83
N MET A 95 -16.53 -1.03 10.35
CA MET A 95 -15.92 0.17 10.91
C MET A 95 -16.04 1.34 9.94
N LYS A 96 -16.41 2.49 10.51
CA LYS A 96 -16.34 3.80 9.85
C LYS A 96 -15.19 4.57 10.49
N GLU A 97 -14.31 5.08 9.68
CA GLU A 97 -13.25 5.94 10.16
C GLU A 97 -13.73 7.38 10.24
N LYS A 98 -13.55 8.00 11.42
CA LYS A 98 -13.97 9.39 11.65
C LYS A 98 -13.22 10.39 10.75
N SER A 99 -11.98 10.07 10.38
CA SER A 99 -11.17 10.94 9.52
C SER A 99 -11.75 11.13 8.12
N ILE A 100 -12.63 10.21 7.67
CA ILE A 100 -13.33 10.32 6.38
C ILE A 100 -14.79 10.77 6.52
N GLU A 101 -15.25 11.05 7.74
CA GLU A 101 -16.57 11.67 7.95
C GLU A 101 -16.61 13.04 7.27
N GLY A 102 -17.59 13.26 6.38
CA GLY A 102 -17.70 14.46 5.55
C GLY A 102 -16.99 14.37 4.20
N SER A 103 -16.27 13.29 3.90
CA SER A 103 -15.79 12.97 2.57
C SER A 103 -16.68 11.92 1.89
N ASN A 104 -16.56 11.79 0.56
CA ASN A 104 -17.22 10.72 -0.20
C ASN A 104 -16.44 9.39 -0.17
N ALA A 105 -15.33 9.33 0.58
CA ALA A 105 -14.50 8.14 0.68
C ALA A 105 -15.22 7.05 1.48
N LYS A 106 -15.09 5.81 1.02
CA LYS A 106 -15.65 4.61 1.68
C LYS A 106 -14.65 3.48 1.59
N PHE A 107 -14.60 2.66 2.63
CA PHE A 107 -13.86 1.41 2.54
C PHE A 107 -14.62 0.45 1.62
N THR A 108 -13.95 -0.02 0.59
CA THR A 108 -14.54 -0.86 -0.47
C THR A 108 -13.85 -2.20 -0.60
N TRP A 109 -12.61 -2.33 -0.13
CA TRP A 109 -11.81 -3.54 -0.31
C TRP A 109 -10.99 -3.92 0.91
N GLY A 110 -10.89 -5.23 1.13
CA GLY A 110 -10.04 -5.83 2.15
C GLY A 110 -9.80 -7.29 1.87
N VAL A 111 -8.75 -7.87 2.44
CA VAL A 111 -8.42 -9.29 2.30
C VAL A 111 -8.31 -9.98 3.66
N LYS A 112 -8.74 -11.25 3.72
CA LYS A 112 -8.67 -12.03 4.97
C LYS A 112 -7.25 -12.39 5.35
N ASN A 113 -6.42 -12.69 4.35
CA ASN A 113 -5.07 -13.20 4.57
C ASN A 113 -4.23 -13.16 3.28
N ARG A 114 -2.93 -13.45 3.44
CA ARG A 114 -1.95 -13.50 2.35
C ARG A 114 -2.31 -14.45 1.21
N LYS A 115 -3.03 -15.56 1.48
CA LYS A 115 -3.41 -16.52 0.42
C LYS A 115 -4.44 -15.92 -0.52
N GLU A 116 -5.40 -15.16 0.03
CA GLU A 116 -6.40 -14.46 -0.77
C GLU A 116 -5.74 -13.35 -1.61
N LEU A 117 -4.88 -12.53 -1.00
CA LEU A 117 -4.12 -11.53 -1.73
C LEU A 117 -3.31 -12.17 -2.89
N GLN A 118 -2.64 -13.28 -2.63
CA GLN A 118 -1.83 -13.95 -3.65
C GLN A 118 -2.64 -14.49 -4.84
N ARG A 119 -3.92 -14.83 -4.65
CA ARG A 119 -4.82 -15.20 -5.76
C ARG A 119 -5.19 -13.98 -6.61
N ILE A 120 -5.26 -12.81 -5.99
CA ILE A 120 -5.59 -11.55 -6.66
C ILE A 120 -4.39 -11.06 -7.48
N ILE A 121 -3.17 -11.22 -6.95
CA ILE A 121 -1.92 -10.75 -7.56
C ILE A 121 -0.90 -11.90 -7.73
N PRO A 122 -1.15 -12.87 -8.62
CA PRO A 122 -0.37 -14.11 -8.72
C PRO A 122 1.09 -13.91 -9.17
N ALA A 123 1.41 -12.76 -9.78
CA ALA A 123 2.78 -12.40 -10.18
C ALA A 123 3.73 -12.14 -8.99
N PHE A 124 3.17 -12.00 -7.79
CA PHE A 124 3.94 -11.70 -6.58
C PHE A 124 3.90 -12.86 -5.59
N SER A 125 4.96 -13.02 -4.81
CA SER A 125 5.02 -13.95 -3.68
C SER A 125 5.08 -13.18 -2.37
N VAL A 126 4.33 -13.64 -1.37
CA VAL A 126 4.37 -13.06 -0.03
C VAL A 126 5.64 -13.51 0.69
N ARG A 127 6.43 -12.56 1.14
CA ARG A 127 7.64 -12.80 1.97
C ARG A 127 7.34 -12.67 3.44
N GLN A 128 6.59 -11.63 3.81
CA GLN A 128 6.29 -11.34 5.20
C GLN A 128 4.88 -10.77 5.34
N GLU A 129 4.24 -11.02 6.45
CA GLU A 129 2.97 -10.42 6.88
C GLU A 129 3.12 -9.98 8.33
N VAL A 130 2.90 -8.71 8.60
CA VAL A 130 2.99 -8.11 9.93
C VAL A 130 1.69 -7.40 10.25
N SER A 131 1.09 -7.71 11.39
CA SER A 131 -0.09 -6.98 11.87
C SER A 131 0.33 -5.61 12.43
N LEU A 132 -0.41 -4.56 12.11
CA LEU A 132 -0.17 -3.22 12.68
C LEU A 132 -0.28 -3.20 14.21
N VAL A 133 -0.95 -4.17 14.82
CA VAL A 133 -0.95 -4.37 16.28
C VAL A 133 0.46 -4.43 16.86
N GLU A 134 1.43 -4.95 16.11
CA GLU A 134 2.82 -5.03 16.59
C GLU A 134 3.42 -3.64 16.83
N GLY A 135 3.21 -2.68 15.91
CA GLY A 135 3.63 -1.29 16.11
C GLY A 135 2.77 -0.53 17.12
N MET A 136 1.48 -0.87 17.22
CA MET A 136 0.57 -0.22 18.19
C MET A 136 0.96 -0.46 19.64
N LYS A 137 1.68 -1.52 19.95
CA LYS A 137 2.20 -1.80 21.31
C LYS A 137 3.10 -0.70 21.82
N GLU A 138 3.87 -0.07 20.93
CA GLU A 138 4.79 1.03 21.29
C GLU A 138 4.03 2.34 21.57
N LEU A 139 2.91 2.55 20.88
CA LEU A 139 2.11 3.77 20.98
C LEU A 139 1.05 3.69 22.11
N MET A 140 0.46 2.51 22.30
CA MET A 140 -0.64 2.30 23.23
C MET A 140 -0.43 1.02 24.05
N PRO A 141 -0.09 1.12 25.34
CA PRO A 141 0.23 -0.04 26.19
C PRO A 141 -0.84 -1.12 26.26
N VAL A 142 -2.11 -0.76 26.09
CA VAL A 142 -3.23 -1.72 26.06
C VAL A 142 -3.03 -2.81 25.00
N TYR A 143 -2.36 -2.49 23.88
CA TYR A 143 -2.07 -3.48 22.83
C TYR A 143 -1.02 -4.53 23.24
N CYS A 144 -0.28 -4.31 24.32
CA CYS A 144 0.58 -5.36 24.91
C CYS A 144 -0.24 -6.55 25.42
N VAL A 145 -1.49 -6.29 25.82
CA VAL A 145 -2.42 -7.31 26.31
C VAL A 145 -3.35 -7.79 25.19
N ILE A 146 -4.17 -6.89 24.65
CA ILE A 146 -5.18 -7.25 23.65
C ILE A 146 -4.55 -7.72 22.32
N GLY A 147 -3.36 -7.23 21.98
CA GLY A 147 -2.61 -7.65 20.81
C GLY A 147 -2.11 -9.11 20.86
N LYS A 148 -2.19 -9.78 21.98
CA LYS A 148 -1.94 -11.23 22.11
C LYS A 148 -3.15 -12.07 21.67
N ILE A 149 -4.32 -11.47 21.57
CA ILE A 149 -5.56 -12.16 21.19
C ILE A 149 -5.55 -12.38 19.66
N PRO A 150 -5.61 -13.64 19.18
CA PRO A 150 -5.55 -13.93 17.75
C PRO A 150 -6.62 -13.22 16.93
N ALA A 151 -7.83 -13.07 17.47
CA ALA A 151 -8.92 -12.36 16.80
C ALA A 151 -8.56 -10.89 16.53
N VAL A 152 -7.97 -10.19 17.50
CA VAL A 152 -7.53 -8.78 17.35
C VAL A 152 -6.46 -8.66 16.26
N ARG A 153 -5.49 -9.56 16.26
CA ARG A 153 -4.45 -9.59 15.21
C ARG A 153 -5.00 -9.86 13.82
N ASN A 154 -6.01 -10.73 13.73
CA ASN A 154 -6.61 -11.10 12.45
C ASN A 154 -7.48 -10.00 11.84
N ILE A 155 -8.16 -9.21 12.67
CA ILE A 155 -8.99 -8.09 12.19
C ILE A 155 -8.22 -6.79 11.99
N SER A 156 -7.02 -6.65 12.56
CA SER A 156 -6.18 -5.47 12.36
C SER A 156 -5.65 -5.38 10.94
N ASN A 157 -5.40 -4.15 10.49
CA ASN A 157 -4.68 -3.91 9.26
C ASN A 157 -3.30 -4.58 9.31
N LYS A 158 -2.79 -4.93 8.15
CA LYS A 158 -1.52 -5.64 7.99
C LYS A 158 -0.65 -4.97 6.95
N ILE A 159 0.64 -4.97 7.20
CA ILE A 159 1.65 -4.71 6.18
C ILE A 159 2.08 -6.05 5.60
N ILE A 160 1.95 -6.20 4.30
CA ILE A 160 2.38 -7.40 3.56
C ILE A 160 3.54 -7.03 2.67
N VAL A 161 4.65 -7.74 2.83
CA VAL A 161 5.83 -7.60 1.97
C VAL A 161 5.76 -8.63 0.87
N LEU A 162 5.83 -8.15 -0.35
CA LEU A 162 5.70 -8.93 -1.59
C LEU A 162 6.97 -8.78 -2.42
N GLU A 163 7.36 -9.85 -3.08
CA GLU A 163 8.38 -9.80 -4.12
C GLU A 163 7.83 -10.36 -5.43
N LYS A 164 8.23 -9.74 -6.52
CA LYS A 164 7.92 -10.23 -7.85
C LYS A 164 8.50 -11.63 -8.05
N ARG A 165 7.68 -12.56 -8.56
CA ARG A 165 8.18 -13.88 -8.95
C ARG A 165 9.08 -13.74 -10.18
N GLY A 166 10.28 -14.32 -10.12
CA GLY A 166 11.13 -14.43 -11.31
C GLY A 166 10.37 -15.13 -12.44
N ARG A 167 10.40 -14.55 -13.64
CA ARG A 167 9.99 -15.28 -14.84
C ARG A 167 11.18 -16.21 -15.19
N TYR A 168 11.00 -17.51 -14.99
CA TYR A 168 11.90 -18.53 -15.50
C TYR A 168 11.66 -18.73 -16.99
#